data_53e9564d46c56b9e0fbe241f9567dcf4
#
_entry.id   53e9564d46c56b9e0fbe241f9567dcf4
#
_cell.length_a   1.000
_cell.length_b   1.000
_cell.length_c   1.000
_cell.angle_alpha   90.00
_cell.angle_beta   90.00
_cell.angle_gamma   90.00
#
_symmetry.space_group_name_H-M   'P 1'
#
loop_
_entity.id
_entity.type
_entity.pdbx_description
1 polymer ?
#
loop_
_entity_poly.entity_id
_entity_poly.type
_entity_poly.pdbx_seq_one_letter_code
_entity_poly.pdbx_strand_id
1 'polypeptide(L)'
;LSYFGTDSITPVQLREVLDKLDDNSKASMPGMYFSINFDQNELKIDECFDDGQPYLMSAVRIQYDEELNDYSLYESYVDNMSIRKGRYFTKEEYASDENLVVLPSGAKDDMIGKNVELLGKSYKVIGIFGNTVQEEFQVPFKTLGDNCTISSISFLDDNALDTESFFKLKKAFSEVLTCNVNFPPIDTVDMSEIKFYNSVIFMSVAVAIASAINLAMLFRYIIRSRAKQTAIFMLCGCTSNKIRRMYIAEIGMISVTIYVIFALVFNYALLPKLTLFFEYIKVAYNFRVYMTIFGIYIISIYLFLNIVIL
;
A
#
# COMPACT_ATOMS: atom_id res chain seq x y z
N LEU A 1 -5.12 -8.87 5.45
CA LEU A 1 -4.19 -9.75 6.21
C LEU A 1 -3.44 -10.63 5.22
N SER A 2 -2.16 -10.34 4.99
CA SER A 2 -1.28 -11.21 4.19
C SER A 2 -0.64 -12.22 5.13
N TYR A 3 -0.86 -13.50 4.89
CA TYR A 3 -0.38 -14.59 5.71
C TYR A 3 0.77 -15.32 5.02
N PHE A 4 1.90 -15.47 5.72
CA PHE A 4 3.05 -16.24 5.27
C PHE A 4 3.18 -17.48 6.17
N GLY A 5 3.08 -18.67 5.58
CA GLY A 5 3.38 -19.91 6.28
C GLY A 5 4.90 -20.17 6.24
N THR A 6 5.48 -20.53 7.38
CA THR A 6 6.91 -20.86 7.48
C THR A 6 7.07 -22.21 8.15
N ASP A 7 7.91 -23.08 7.60
CA ASP A 7 8.10 -24.42 8.18
C ASP A 7 9.03 -24.47 9.38
N SER A 8 9.90 -23.45 9.58
CA SER A 8 10.76 -23.33 10.79
C SER A 8 11.70 -22.13 10.70
N ILE A 9 11.19 -20.91 10.83
CA ILE A 9 12.02 -19.72 10.95
C ILE A 9 12.20 -19.39 12.44
N THR A 10 13.43 -19.11 12.85
CA THR A 10 13.67 -18.62 14.22
C THR A 10 13.49 -17.09 14.29
N PRO A 11 13.16 -16.53 15.45
CA PRO A 11 13.11 -15.08 15.65
C PRO A 11 14.43 -14.37 15.30
N VAL A 12 15.57 -15.04 15.50
CA VAL A 12 16.90 -14.51 15.12
C VAL A 12 17.02 -14.36 13.62
N GLN A 13 16.63 -15.38 12.87
CA GLN A 13 16.61 -15.33 11.40
C GLN A 13 15.65 -14.26 10.88
N LEU A 14 14.48 -14.11 11.51
CA LEU A 14 13.56 -13.04 11.12
C LEU A 14 14.18 -11.65 11.32
N ARG A 15 14.90 -11.43 12.44
CA ARG A 15 15.62 -10.17 12.66
C ARG A 15 16.66 -9.93 11.56
N GLU A 16 17.45 -10.92 11.18
CA GLU A 16 18.42 -10.80 10.09
C GLU A 16 17.74 -10.44 8.74
N VAL A 17 16.55 -10.98 8.47
CA VAL A 17 15.76 -10.62 7.30
C VAL A 17 15.33 -9.15 7.37
N LEU A 18 14.80 -8.71 8.50
CA LEU A 18 14.32 -7.35 8.71
C LEU A 18 15.46 -6.33 8.65
N ASP A 19 16.65 -6.68 9.16
CA ASP A 19 17.83 -5.82 9.14
C ASP A 19 18.38 -5.59 7.73
N LYS A 20 18.14 -6.51 6.80
CA LYS A 20 18.53 -6.37 5.38
C LYS A 20 17.63 -5.43 4.58
N LEU A 21 16.50 -5.03 5.13
CA LEU A 21 15.62 -4.07 4.47
C LEU A 21 16.22 -2.66 4.57
N ASP A 22 16.04 -1.87 3.52
CA ASP A 22 16.38 -0.46 3.52
C ASP A 22 15.40 0.34 4.42
N ASP A 23 15.85 1.48 4.96
CA ASP A 23 15.08 2.28 5.92
C ASP A 23 13.71 2.70 5.38
N ASN A 24 13.64 3.02 4.07
CA ASN A 24 12.36 3.35 3.43
C ASN A 24 11.38 2.16 3.42
N SER A 25 11.89 0.94 3.22
CA SER A 25 11.07 -0.26 3.25
C SER A 25 10.65 -0.63 4.67
N LYS A 26 11.53 -0.42 5.67
CA LYS A 26 11.19 -0.60 7.08
C LYS A 26 10.08 0.36 7.52
N ALA A 27 10.22 1.66 7.19
CA ALA A 27 9.24 2.69 7.53
C ALA A 27 7.88 2.51 6.84
N SER A 28 7.86 1.94 5.64
CA SER A 28 6.62 1.66 4.90
C SER A 28 5.97 0.32 5.24
N MET A 29 6.61 -0.49 6.09
CA MET A 29 6.05 -1.79 6.49
C MET A 29 4.92 -1.62 7.49
N PRO A 30 3.78 -2.28 7.24
CA PRO A 30 2.72 -2.37 8.22
C PRO A 30 3.18 -3.13 9.46
N GLY A 31 2.47 -2.96 10.57
CA GLY A 31 2.70 -3.74 11.78
C GLY A 31 2.68 -5.24 11.49
N MET A 32 3.58 -5.98 12.12
CA MET A 32 3.70 -7.42 11.95
C MET A 32 3.21 -8.16 13.18
N TYR A 33 2.50 -9.23 12.91
CA TYR A 33 2.01 -10.18 13.89
C TYR A 33 2.50 -11.57 13.51
N PHE A 34 3.10 -12.29 14.42
CA PHE A 34 3.58 -13.64 14.16
C PHE A 34 3.29 -14.61 15.29
N SER A 35 2.96 -15.84 14.90
CA SER A 35 2.73 -16.94 15.82
C SER A 35 4.04 -17.66 16.12
N ILE A 36 4.27 -17.93 17.40
CA ILE A 36 5.47 -18.59 17.87
C ILE A 36 5.12 -19.99 18.34
N ASN A 37 5.86 -20.98 17.84
CA ASN A 37 5.83 -22.34 18.32
C ASN A 37 7.05 -22.60 19.21
N PHE A 38 6.82 -23.18 20.37
CA PHE A 38 7.85 -23.55 21.32
C PHE A 38 7.48 -24.87 22.04
N ASP A 39 8.46 -25.51 22.65
CA ASP A 39 8.21 -26.67 23.49
C ASP A 39 7.61 -26.23 24.83
N GLN A 40 6.39 -26.68 25.13
CA GLN A 40 5.70 -26.36 26.39
C GLN A 40 6.47 -26.83 27.63
N ASN A 41 7.33 -27.85 27.50
CA ASN A 41 8.17 -28.31 28.60
C ASN A 41 9.27 -27.33 28.99
N GLU A 42 9.57 -26.33 28.15
CA GLU A 42 10.52 -25.25 28.46
C GLU A 42 9.87 -24.09 29.20
N LEU A 43 8.57 -24.15 29.44
CA LEU A 43 7.85 -23.16 30.26
C LEU A 43 7.75 -23.66 31.69
N LYS A 44 8.51 -23.05 32.59
CA LYS A 44 8.37 -23.29 34.04
C LYS A 44 7.45 -22.25 34.68
N ILE A 45 6.17 -22.34 34.33
CA ILE A 45 5.14 -21.35 34.70
C ILE A 45 4.03 -21.92 35.57
N ASP A 46 4.09 -23.18 35.93
CA ASP A 46 3.07 -23.85 36.77
C ASP A 46 2.84 -23.10 38.11
N GLU A 47 3.84 -22.39 38.58
CA GLU A 47 3.72 -21.55 39.79
C GLU A 47 2.91 -20.27 39.54
N CYS A 48 2.79 -19.83 38.29
CA CYS A 48 2.13 -18.57 37.93
C CYS A 48 0.59 -18.70 37.87
N PHE A 49 0.09 -19.90 37.77
CA PHE A 49 -1.35 -20.17 37.51
C PHE A 49 -1.93 -21.15 38.54
N ASP A 50 -3.22 -21.00 38.79
CA ASP A 50 -3.92 -21.89 39.72
C ASP A 50 -4.45 -23.17 39.05
N ASP A 51 -4.68 -23.13 37.74
CA ASP A 51 -5.46 -24.14 37.01
C ASP A 51 -4.65 -25.08 36.12
N GLY A 52 -3.32 -24.94 36.00
CA GLY A 52 -2.47 -25.83 35.19
C GLY A 52 -2.82 -25.88 33.70
N GLN A 53 -3.50 -24.86 33.17
CA GLN A 53 -3.89 -24.77 31.76
C GLN A 53 -2.65 -24.49 30.87
N PRO A 54 -2.55 -25.09 29.70
CA PRO A 54 -1.50 -24.77 28.76
C PRO A 54 -1.72 -23.35 28.20
N TYR A 55 -0.85 -22.41 28.53
CA TYR A 55 -0.86 -21.09 27.94
C TYR A 55 0.00 -21.04 26.69
N LEU A 56 -0.45 -20.29 25.71
CA LEU A 56 0.18 -20.18 24.42
C LEU A 56 0.96 -18.85 24.34
N MET A 57 2.24 -18.91 24.01
CA MET A 57 2.95 -17.73 23.47
C MET A 57 2.81 -17.81 21.95
N SER A 58 1.71 -17.29 21.43
CA SER A 58 1.35 -17.54 20.04
C SER A 58 1.68 -16.36 19.13
N ALA A 59 1.79 -15.15 19.67
CA ALA A 59 1.85 -13.98 18.80
C ALA A 59 2.62 -12.79 19.40
N VAL A 60 3.51 -12.24 18.61
CA VAL A 60 4.22 -10.99 18.91
C VAL A 60 3.84 -9.95 17.85
N ARG A 61 3.61 -8.71 18.28
CA ARG A 61 3.21 -7.60 17.41
C ARG A 61 4.25 -6.52 17.42
N ILE A 62 4.86 -6.28 16.28
CA ILE A 62 5.93 -5.30 16.14
C ILE A 62 5.66 -4.35 14.98
N GLN A 63 6.19 -3.14 15.09
CA GLN A 63 6.24 -2.14 14.03
C GLN A 63 7.60 -1.46 14.07
N TYR A 64 8.09 -1.02 12.91
CA TYR A 64 9.29 -0.20 12.85
C TYR A 64 8.97 1.19 13.41
N ASP A 65 9.79 1.64 14.37
CA ASP A 65 9.70 2.95 15.00
C ASP A 65 10.86 3.82 14.49
N GLU A 66 10.54 4.89 13.76
CA GLU A 66 11.53 5.79 13.17
C GLU A 66 12.35 6.54 14.24
N GLU A 67 11.75 6.85 15.40
CA GLU A 67 12.43 7.58 16.48
C GLU A 67 13.48 6.70 17.15
N LEU A 68 13.19 5.41 17.33
CA LEU A 68 14.10 4.43 17.90
C LEU A 68 15.04 3.83 16.85
N ASN A 69 14.75 4.02 15.56
CA ASN A 69 15.44 3.37 14.44
C ASN A 69 15.50 1.84 14.60
N ASP A 70 14.43 1.25 15.11
CA ASP A 70 14.33 -0.18 15.44
C ASP A 70 12.89 -0.67 15.46
N TYR A 71 12.71 -2.00 15.53
CA TYR A 71 11.40 -2.60 15.69
C TYR A 71 10.93 -2.52 17.15
N SER A 72 9.81 -1.85 17.35
CA SER A 72 9.18 -1.64 18.64
C SER A 72 7.74 -2.15 18.62
N LEU A 73 7.01 -1.82 19.65
CA LEU A 73 5.64 -2.19 19.87
C LEU A 73 4.69 -1.55 18.85
N TYR A 74 3.73 -2.32 18.33
CA TYR A 74 2.67 -1.81 17.45
C TYR A 74 1.70 -0.93 18.26
N GLU A 75 1.76 0.40 18.08
CA GLU A 75 1.06 1.39 18.93
C GLU A 75 -0.47 1.22 18.95
N SER A 76 -1.09 1.04 17.81
CA SER A 76 -2.55 0.91 17.76
C SER A 76 -3.10 -0.29 18.52
N TYR A 77 -2.20 -1.20 18.93
CA TYR A 77 -2.54 -2.33 19.76
C TYR A 77 -2.51 -2.00 21.25
N VAL A 78 -1.61 -1.11 21.66
CA VAL A 78 -1.41 -0.74 23.10
C VAL A 78 -2.66 -0.06 23.66
N ASP A 79 -3.28 0.82 22.88
CA ASP A 79 -4.46 1.59 23.29
C ASP A 79 -5.67 0.70 23.62
N ASN A 80 -5.69 -0.52 23.08
CA ASN A 80 -6.75 -1.50 23.30
C ASN A 80 -6.42 -2.55 24.36
N MET A 81 -5.23 -2.48 24.97
CA MET A 81 -4.79 -3.45 25.98
C MET A 81 -5.32 -3.11 27.36
N SER A 82 -6.12 -4.02 27.91
CA SER A 82 -6.53 -3.96 29.30
C SER A 82 -5.51 -4.63 30.18
N ILE A 83 -4.85 -3.89 31.06
CA ILE A 83 -3.94 -4.41 32.09
C ILE A 83 -4.69 -4.45 33.43
N ARG A 84 -4.79 -5.64 34.04
CA ARG A 84 -5.44 -5.85 35.34
C ARG A 84 -4.56 -5.35 36.48
N LYS A 85 -3.27 -5.62 36.41
CA LYS A 85 -2.31 -5.24 37.43
C LYS A 85 -0.92 -5.00 36.82
N GLY A 86 -0.18 -4.05 37.38
CA GLY A 86 1.11 -3.65 36.84
C GLY A 86 0.99 -2.68 35.70
N ARG A 87 1.84 -2.84 34.68
CA ARG A 87 1.87 -2.00 33.49
C ARG A 87 2.26 -2.80 32.25
N TYR A 88 2.02 -2.21 31.09
CA TYR A 88 2.52 -2.72 29.83
C TYR A 88 3.94 -2.24 29.53
N PHE A 89 4.56 -2.72 28.47
CA PHE A 89 5.88 -2.26 28.03
C PHE A 89 5.82 -0.80 27.57
N THR A 90 6.93 -0.08 27.78
CA THR A 90 7.20 1.15 27.00
C THR A 90 7.79 0.77 25.63
N LYS A 91 7.82 1.71 24.70
CA LYS A 91 8.43 1.47 23.38
C LYS A 91 9.90 1.08 23.49
N GLU A 92 10.63 1.79 24.33
CA GLU A 92 12.05 1.59 24.58
C GLU A 92 12.33 0.23 25.21
N GLU A 93 11.53 -0.17 26.20
CA GLU A 93 11.63 -1.48 26.83
C GLU A 93 11.36 -2.62 25.86
N TYR A 94 10.36 -2.44 24.99
CA TYR A 94 10.01 -3.45 23.98
C TYR A 94 11.06 -3.57 22.88
N ALA A 95 11.73 -2.47 22.52
CA ALA A 95 12.85 -2.44 21.59
C ALA A 95 14.19 -2.85 22.23
N SER A 96 14.25 -2.96 23.57
CA SER A 96 15.46 -3.33 24.31
C SER A 96 15.66 -4.84 24.41
N ASP A 97 16.85 -5.25 24.88
CA ASP A 97 17.15 -6.64 25.20
C ASP A 97 16.78 -7.01 26.67
N GLU A 98 15.97 -6.19 27.33
CA GLU A 98 15.54 -6.46 28.69
C GLU A 98 14.57 -7.63 28.75
N ASN A 99 14.83 -8.60 29.58
CA ASN A 99 13.98 -9.77 29.80
C ASN A 99 12.76 -9.39 30.64
N LEU A 100 11.76 -8.80 30.03
CA LEU A 100 10.50 -8.41 30.64
C LEU A 100 9.37 -9.27 30.08
N VAL A 101 8.33 -9.51 30.89
CA VAL A 101 7.16 -10.27 30.47
C VAL A 101 5.86 -9.69 31.01
N VAL A 102 4.82 -9.69 30.19
CA VAL A 102 3.43 -9.49 30.62
C VAL A 102 2.71 -10.83 30.55
N LEU A 103 2.14 -11.24 31.67
CA LEU A 103 1.46 -12.53 31.82
C LEU A 103 0.00 -12.47 31.38
N PRO A 104 -0.58 -13.61 30.96
CA PRO A 104 -2.01 -13.74 30.64
C PRO A 104 -2.91 -13.41 31.84
N SER A 105 -4.19 -13.18 31.56
CA SER A 105 -5.20 -12.78 32.56
C SER A 105 -5.41 -13.80 33.69
N GLY A 106 -5.13 -15.07 33.48
CA GLY A 106 -5.21 -16.13 34.49
C GLY A 106 -4.07 -16.15 35.52
N ALA A 107 -3.03 -15.33 35.35
CA ALA A 107 -1.88 -15.34 36.23
C ALA A 107 -2.21 -14.76 37.62
N LYS A 108 -1.51 -15.25 38.66
CA LYS A 108 -1.65 -14.77 40.03
C LYS A 108 -1.11 -13.36 40.21
N ASP A 109 -1.81 -12.56 40.96
CA ASP A 109 -1.48 -11.14 41.18
C ASP A 109 -0.18 -10.89 41.92
N ASP A 110 0.32 -11.86 42.66
CA ASP A 110 1.55 -11.77 43.43
C ASP A 110 2.82 -12.06 42.60
N MET A 111 2.63 -12.37 41.32
CA MET A 111 3.71 -12.61 40.38
C MET A 111 4.41 -11.32 39.91
N ILE A 112 3.77 -10.17 40.06
CA ILE A 112 4.37 -8.88 39.65
C ILE A 112 5.67 -8.63 40.39
N GLY A 113 6.73 -8.33 39.65
CA GLY A 113 8.08 -8.09 40.15
C GLY A 113 8.89 -9.35 40.43
N LYS A 114 8.30 -10.54 40.34
CA LYS A 114 9.02 -11.81 40.42
C LYS A 114 9.59 -12.19 39.01
N ASN A 115 10.52 -13.11 39.03
CA ASN A 115 11.10 -13.66 37.82
C ASN A 115 10.43 -15.01 37.48
N VAL A 116 10.20 -15.23 36.18
CA VAL A 116 9.69 -16.49 35.64
C VAL A 116 10.67 -17.01 34.57
N GLU A 117 10.83 -18.32 34.47
CA GLU A 117 11.65 -18.94 33.44
C GLU A 117 10.80 -19.24 32.23
N LEU A 118 11.10 -18.61 31.11
CA LEU A 118 10.46 -18.80 29.80
C LEU A 118 11.55 -19.05 28.76
N LEU A 119 11.41 -20.12 27.97
CA LEU A 119 12.32 -20.44 26.87
C LEU A 119 13.81 -20.47 27.31
N GLY A 120 14.08 -20.98 28.50
CA GLY A 120 15.43 -21.05 29.05
C GLY A 120 16.04 -19.74 29.54
N LYS A 121 15.26 -18.65 29.55
CA LYS A 121 15.69 -17.33 30.08
C LYS A 121 14.80 -16.91 31.23
N SER A 122 15.39 -16.12 32.17
CA SER A 122 14.65 -15.52 33.28
C SER A 122 14.09 -14.16 32.90
N TYR A 123 12.77 -14.01 32.99
CA TYR A 123 12.02 -12.79 32.66
C TYR A 123 11.40 -12.21 33.93
N LYS A 124 11.45 -10.89 34.06
CA LYS A 124 10.79 -10.16 35.14
C LYS A 124 9.35 -9.83 34.76
N VAL A 125 8.39 -10.21 35.59
CA VAL A 125 6.98 -9.91 35.39
C VAL A 125 6.70 -8.44 35.67
N ILE A 126 6.21 -7.68 34.67
CA ILE A 126 5.90 -6.26 34.80
C ILE A 126 4.39 -5.98 34.79
N GLY A 127 3.57 -6.90 34.26
CA GLY A 127 2.13 -6.72 34.17
C GLY A 127 1.38 -8.02 33.98
N ILE A 128 0.06 -7.95 34.17
CA ILE A 128 -0.90 -9.05 33.96
C ILE A 128 -2.07 -8.50 33.16
N PHE A 129 -2.44 -9.16 32.08
CA PHE A 129 -3.58 -8.78 31.25
C PHE A 129 -4.91 -8.83 32.02
N GLY A 130 -5.82 -7.92 31.70
CA GLY A 130 -7.14 -7.83 32.32
C GLY A 130 -8.26 -8.53 31.55
N ASN A 131 -8.02 -8.87 30.29
CA ASN A 131 -9.03 -9.45 29.42
C ASN A 131 -8.87 -10.97 29.34
N THR A 132 -9.98 -11.71 29.53
CA THR A 132 -10.02 -13.17 29.48
C THR A 132 -9.74 -13.76 28.09
N VAL A 133 -9.73 -12.94 27.04
CA VAL A 133 -9.47 -13.40 25.65
C VAL A 133 -7.97 -13.52 25.34
N GLN A 134 -7.09 -12.96 26.21
CA GLN A 134 -5.66 -13.04 25.98
C GLN A 134 -5.02 -14.10 26.89
N GLU A 135 -4.94 -15.30 26.33
CA GLU A 135 -4.27 -16.46 26.96
C GLU A 135 -2.78 -16.52 26.61
N GLU A 136 -2.20 -15.40 26.14
CA GLU A 136 -0.87 -15.31 25.60
C GLU A 136 0.06 -14.50 26.52
N PHE A 137 1.30 -14.98 26.73
CA PHE A 137 2.29 -14.06 27.28
C PHE A 137 2.85 -13.17 26.18
N GLN A 138 3.33 -12.01 26.59
CA GLN A 138 4.08 -11.15 25.70
C GLN A 138 5.45 -10.84 26.26
N VAL A 139 6.46 -10.93 25.39
CA VAL A 139 7.86 -10.59 25.69
C VAL A 139 8.39 -9.70 24.57
N PRO A 140 9.43 -8.88 24.82
CA PRO A 140 10.05 -8.09 23.77
C PRO A 140 10.60 -8.99 22.65
N PHE A 141 10.41 -8.56 21.41
CA PHE A 141 10.81 -9.36 20.24
C PHE A 141 12.30 -9.72 20.23
N LYS A 142 13.16 -8.81 20.68
CA LYS A 142 14.61 -9.02 20.73
C LYS A 142 15.06 -10.08 21.72
N THR A 143 14.27 -10.34 22.76
CA THR A 143 14.61 -11.33 23.78
C THR A 143 14.35 -12.76 23.33
N LEU A 144 13.56 -12.95 22.26
CA LEU A 144 13.30 -14.26 21.65
C LEU A 144 14.58 -14.79 21.00
N GLY A 145 14.94 -16.03 21.32
CA GLY A 145 16.13 -16.72 20.81
C GLY A 145 15.77 -17.82 19.80
N ASP A 146 16.73 -18.73 19.57
CA ASP A 146 16.57 -19.88 18.66
C ASP A 146 15.79 -21.04 19.27
N ASN A 147 15.36 -20.93 20.53
CA ASN A 147 14.60 -21.97 21.25
C ASN A 147 13.12 -22.01 20.83
N CYS A 148 12.71 -21.15 19.93
CA CYS A 148 11.36 -21.11 19.41
C CYS A 148 11.38 -20.89 17.89
N THR A 149 10.29 -21.25 17.24
CA THR A 149 10.12 -21.08 15.78
C THR A 149 8.89 -20.26 15.48
N ILE A 150 8.93 -19.53 14.38
CA ILE A 150 7.80 -18.76 13.86
C ILE A 150 7.07 -19.65 12.87
N SER A 151 5.78 -19.90 13.12
CA SER A 151 4.94 -20.70 12.24
C SER A 151 4.24 -19.86 11.17
N SER A 152 3.96 -18.60 11.47
CA SER A 152 3.28 -17.71 10.53
C SER A 152 3.59 -16.26 10.82
N ILE A 153 3.60 -15.45 9.79
CA ILE A 153 3.75 -13.99 9.85
C ILE A 153 2.54 -13.36 9.17
N SER A 154 1.89 -12.42 9.81
CA SER A 154 0.76 -11.66 9.27
C SER A 154 1.03 -10.17 9.39
N PHE A 155 0.57 -9.37 8.43
CA PHE A 155 0.62 -7.92 8.49
C PHE A 155 -0.71 -7.36 9.00
N LEU A 156 -0.64 -6.35 9.88
CA LEU A 156 -1.77 -5.87 10.69
C LEU A 156 -2.44 -4.61 10.16
N ASP A 157 -1.94 -4.01 9.09
CA ASP A 157 -2.50 -2.75 8.61
C ASP A 157 -3.61 -2.97 7.58
N ASP A 158 -4.53 -2.00 7.48
CA ASP A 158 -5.52 -1.89 6.40
C ASP A 158 -4.87 -1.55 5.06
N ASN A 159 -3.65 -1.01 5.09
CA ASN A 159 -2.85 -0.79 3.90
C ASN A 159 -2.12 -2.08 3.52
N ALA A 160 -2.48 -2.62 2.36
CA ALA A 160 -1.74 -3.73 1.79
C ALA A 160 -0.26 -3.36 1.62
N LEU A 161 0.63 -4.32 1.91
CA LEU A 161 2.06 -4.18 1.63
C LEU A 161 2.22 -3.81 0.15
N ASP A 162 2.95 -2.73 -0.14
CA ASP A 162 3.16 -2.32 -1.51
C ASP A 162 3.97 -3.38 -2.28
N THR A 163 3.81 -3.41 -3.58
CA THR A 163 4.46 -4.43 -4.44
C THR A 163 5.99 -4.35 -4.37
N GLU A 164 6.56 -3.17 -4.21
CA GLU A 164 8.01 -2.98 -4.13
C GLU A 164 8.57 -3.53 -2.82
N SER A 165 7.96 -3.17 -1.69
CA SER A 165 8.32 -3.66 -0.36
C SER A 165 8.11 -5.18 -0.24
N PHE A 166 7.06 -5.72 -0.88
CA PHE A 166 6.84 -7.17 -0.96
C PHE A 166 7.99 -7.90 -1.67
N PHE A 167 8.45 -7.40 -2.81
CA PHE A 167 9.58 -8.04 -3.53
C PHE A 167 10.90 -7.89 -2.79
N LYS A 168 11.14 -6.76 -2.11
CA LYS A 168 12.33 -6.56 -1.28
C LYS A 168 12.32 -7.54 -0.10
N LEU A 169 11.19 -7.68 0.59
CA LEU A 169 10.99 -8.63 1.67
C LEU A 169 11.23 -10.06 1.19
N LYS A 170 10.62 -10.47 0.08
CA LYS A 170 10.81 -11.79 -0.53
C LYS A 170 12.28 -12.05 -0.85
N LYS A 171 12.99 -11.07 -1.38
CA LYS A 171 14.42 -11.16 -1.67
C LYS A 171 15.23 -11.32 -0.37
N ALA A 172 14.96 -10.51 0.65
CA ALA A 172 15.64 -10.60 1.95
C ALA A 172 15.43 -11.99 2.60
N PHE A 173 14.22 -12.53 2.54
CA PHE A 173 13.95 -13.90 2.99
C PHE A 173 14.78 -14.94 2.23
N SER A 174 14.86 -14.83 0.90
CA SER A 174 15.62 -15.78 0.07
C SER A 174 17.14 -15.72 0.30
N GLU A 175 17.66 -14.60 0.79
CA GLU A 175 19.08 -14.40 1.09
C GLU A 175 19.48 -14.91 2.48
N VAL A 176 18.58 -14.96 3.42
CA VAL A 176 18.83 -15.38 4.81
C VAL A 176 18.44 -16.85 5.02
N LEU A 177 17.34 -17.27 4.39
CA LEU A 177 16.75 -18.56 4.65
C LEU A 177 17.08 -19.58 3.54
N THR A 178 17.47 -20.76 3.95
CA THR A 178 17.62 -21.92 3.07
C THR A 178 16.32 -22.71 2.91
N CYS A 179 15.28 -22.40 3.68
CA CYS A 179 13.98 -23.04 3.64
C CYS A 179 13.00 -22.34 2.69
N ASN A 180 12.02 -23.07 2.17
CA ASN A 180 10.96 -22.49 1.36
C ASN A 180 9.97 -21.73 2.25
N VAL A 181 9.89 -20.42 2.06
CA VAL A 181 8.83 -19.60 2.64
C VAL A 181 7.67 -19.52 1.66
N ASN A 182 6.49 -19.94 2.09
CA ASN A 182 5.28 -19.82 1.30
C ASN A 182 4.76 -18.39 1.36
N PHE A 183 5.10 -17.60 0.35
CA PHE A 183 4.50 -16.27 0.18
C PHE A 183 3.09 -16.39 -0.37
N PRO A 184 2.12 -15.63 0.14
CA PRO A 184 0.81 -15.59 -0.47
C PRO A 184 0.94 -15.12 -1.94
N PRO A 185 0.11 -15.65 -2.84
CA PRO A 185 0.06 -15.11 -4.19
C PRO A 185 -0.27 -13.62 -4.07
N ILE A 186 0.46 -12.80 -4.83
CA ILE A 186 0.07 -11.39 -4.98
C ILE A 186 -1.37 -11.42 -5.48
N ASP A 187 -2.27 -10.75 -4.79
CA ASP A 187 -3.66 -10.58 -5.23
C ASP A 187 -3.60 -9.86 -6.58
N THR A 188 -3.50 -10.66 -7.62
CA THR A 188 -3.63 -10.13 -8.98
C THR A 188 -5.08 -9.75 -9.13
N VAL A 189 -5.31 -8.47 -9.46
CA VAL A 189 -6.63 -7.96 -9.86
C VAL A 189 -7.34 -9.05 -10.66
N ASP A 190 -8.54 -9.41 -10.24
CA ASP A 190 -9.29 -10.51 -10.87
C ASP A 190 -9.26 -10.34 -12.40
N MET A 191 -8.98 -11.42 -13.09
CA MET A 191 -8.90 -11.40 -14.56
C MET A 191 -10.20 -10.88 -15.21
N SER A 192 -11.32 -10.97 -14.50
CA SER A 192 -12.59 -10.36 -14.89
C SER A 192 -12.53 -8.83 -14.82
N GLU A 193 -11.91 -8.25 -13.81
CA GLU A 193 -11.71 -6.80 -13.68
C GLU A 193 -10.74 -6.28 -14.74
N ILE A 194 -9.63 -6.99 -14.99
CA ILE A 194 -8.68 -6.62 -16.05
C ILE A 194 -9.39 -6.60 -17.42
N LYS A 195 -10.23 -7.60 -17.73
CA LYS A 195 -11.01 -7.65 -18.95
C LYS A 195 -12.02 -6.50 -19.04
N PHE A 196 -12.67 -6.17 -17.92
CA PHE A 196 -13.58 -5.04 -17.84
C PHE A 196 -12.86 -3.71 -18.11
N TYR A 197 -11.73 -3.45 -17.42
CA TYR A 197 -10.93 -2.24 -17.65
C TYR A 197 -10.43 -2.14 -19.09
N ASN A 198 -9.93 -3.23 -19.67
CA ASN A 198 -9.49 -3.28 -21.05
C ASN A 198 -10.66 -2.99 -22.03
N SER A 199 -11.86 -3.51 -21.75
CA SER A 199 -13.05 -3.23 -22.56
C SER A 199 -13.45 -1.75 -22.47
N VAL A 200 -13.40 -1.14 -21.29
CA VAL A 200 -13.67 0.29 -21.09
C VAL A 200 -12.64 1.15 -21.82
N ILE A 201 -11.36 0.80 -21.76
CA ILE A 201 -10.29 1.49 -22.49
C ILE A 201 -10.53 1.38 -24.00
N PHE A 202 -10.82 0.18 -24.51
CA PHE A 202 -11.09 -0.03 -25.94
C PHE A 202 -12.30 0.78 -26.43
N MET A 203 -13.41 0.76 -25.69
CA MET A 203 -14.59 1.57 -25.99
C MET A 203 -14.27 3.07 -25.96
N SER A 204 -13.50 3.54 -24.99
CA SER A 204 -13.10 4.95 -24.91
C SER A 204 -12.25 5.37 -26.10
N VAL A 205 -11.32 4.53 -26.53
CA VAL A 205 -10.50 4.77 -27.73
C VAL A 205 -11.37 4.79 -28.99
N ALA A 206 -12.31 3.86 -29.13
CA ALA A 206 -13.23 3.83 -30.28
C ALA A 206 -14.10 5.10 -30.37
N VAL A 207 -14.66 5.55 -29.24
CA VAL A 207 -15.42 6.80 -29.15
C VAL A 207 -14.55 8.02 -29.48
N ALA A 208 -13.31 8.05 -29.00
CA ALA A 208 -12.36 9.12 -29.28
C ALA A 208 -12.03 9.21 -30.77
N ILE A 209 -11.81 8.07 -31.45
CA ILE A 209 -11.56 8.00 -32.90
C ILE A 209 -12.80 8.49 -33.66
N ALA A 210 -13.99 8.01 -33.32
CA ALA A 210 -15.24 8.43 -33.98
C ALA A 210 -15.45 9.95 -33.80
N SER A 211 -15.22 10.49 -32.64
CA SER A 211 -15.31 11.91 -32.34
C SER A 211 -14.29 12.73 -33.14
N ALA A 212 -13.07 12.24 -33.28
CA ALA A 212 -12.02 12.89 -34.07
C ALA A 212 -12.37 12.93 -35.56
N ILE A 213 -12.94 11.84 -36.13
CA ILE A 213 -13.39 11.80 -37.49
C ILE A 213 -14.55 12.82 -37.74
N ASN A 214 -15.50 12.87 -36.82
CA ASN A 214 -16.63 13.81 -36.90
C ASN A 214 -16.14 15.26 -36.87
N LEU A 215 -15.20 15.57 -35.97
CA LEU A 215 -14.58 16.88 -35.87
C LEU A 215 -13.82 17.25 -37.16
N ALA A 216 -13.07 16.32 -37.74
CA ALA A 216 -12.34 16.51 -38.98
C ALA A 216 -13.29 16.83 -40.14
N MET A 217 -14.43 16.11 -40.25
CA MET A 217 -15.43 16.40 -41.27
C MET A 217 -16.06 17.79 -41.12
N LEU A 218 -16.35 18.20 -39.87
CA LEU A 218 -16.89 19.53 -39.58
C LEU A 218 -15.88 20.62 -40.00
N PHE A 219 -14.61 20.47 -39.69
CA PHE A 219 -13.58 21.43 -40.09
C PHE A 219 -13.37 21.48 -41.58
N ARG A 220 -13.42 20.33 -42.28
CA ARG A 220 -13.39 20.29 -43.75
C ARG A 220 -14.56 21.08 -44.36
N TYR A 221 -15.75 20.96 -43.78
CA TYR A 221 -16.93 21.72 -44.21
C TYR A 221 -16.71 23.23 -43.99
N ILE A 222 -16.23 23.66 -42.83
CA ILE A 222 -15.96 25.05 -42.50
C ILE A 222 -14.92 25.64 -43.47
N ILE A 223 -13.83 24.94 -43.75
CA ILE A 223 -12.80 25.41 -44.69
C ILE A 223 -13.36 25.55 -46.09
N ARG A 224 -14.16 24.58 -46.55
CA ARG A 224 -14.82 24.68 -47.86
C ARG A 224 -15.83 25.83 -47.96
N SER A 225 -16.60 26.08 -46.91
CA SER A 225 -17.56 27.19 -46.87
C SER A 225 -16.88 28.55 -46.96
N ARG A 226 -15.63 28.65 -46.50
CA ARG A 226 -14.79 29.87 -46.54
C ARG A 226 -13.89 29.95 -47.79
N ALA A 227 -14.09 29.10 -48.80
CA ALA A 227 -13.24 29.07 -49.99
C ALA A 227 -13.16 30.42 -50.72
N LYS A 228 -14.27 31.18 -50.78
CA LYS A 228 -14.28 32.54 -51.38
C LYS A 228 -13.36 33.50 -50.59
N GLN A 229 -13.39 33.47 -49.28
CA GLN A 229 -12.51 34.31 -48.43
C GLN A 229 -11.04 33.92 -48.63
N THR A 230 -10.77 32.62 -48.71
CA THR A 230 -9.42 32.08 -48.95
C THR A 230 -8.89 32.55 -50.32
N ALA A 231 -9.73 32.54 -51.35
CA ALA A 231 -9.37 33.06 -52.69
C ALA A 231 -9.06 34.56 -52.67
N ILE A 232 -9.81 35.35 -51.93
CA ILE A 232 -9.53 36.80 -51.75
C ILE A 232 -8.18 37.03 -51.07
N PHE A 233 -7.87 36.25 -50.01
CA PHE A 233 -6.56 36.36 -49.34
C PHE A 233 -5.40 35.97 -50.27
N MET A 234 -5.59 34.99 -51.16
CA MET A 234 -4.58 34.62 -52.16
C MET A 234 -4.38 35.74 -53.19
N LEU A 235 -5.46 36.37 -53.64
CA LEU A 235 -5.39 37.51 -54.56
C LEU A 235 -4.67 38.71 -53.92
N CYS A 236 -4.81 38.88 -52.60
CA CYS A 236 -4.07 39.91 -51.84
C CYS A 236 -2.61 39.53 -51.56
N GLY A 237 -2.06 38.46 -52.13
CA GLY A 237 -0.67 38.03 -51.98
C GLY A 237 -0.35 37.16 -50.77
N CYS A 238 -1.39 36.64 -50.10
CA CYS A 238 -1.18 35.65 -49.05
C CYS A 238 -0.74 34.28 -49.64
N THR A 239 0.34 33.75 -49.15
CA THR A 239 0.80 32.39 -49.53
C THR A 239 -0.10 31.33 -48.89
N SER A 240 -0.26 30.18 -49.56
CA SER A 240 -1.04 29.03 -49.06
C SER A 240 -0.61 28.62 -47.64
N ASN A 241 0.69 28.67 -47.35
CA ASN A 241 1.20 28.32 -46.03
C ASN A 241 0.77 29.31 -44.92
N LYS A 242 0.63 30.61 -45.24
CA LYS A 242 0.12 31.59 -44.26
C LYS A 242 -1.34 31.33 -43.93
N ILE A 243 -2.15 31.05 -44.97
CA ILE A 243 -3.58 30.72 -44.83
C ILE A 243 -3.75 29.45 -43.98
N ARG A 244 -2.96 28.42 -44.28
CA ARG A 244 -2.98 27.18 -43.53
C ARG A 244 -2.66 27.41 -42.03
N ARG A 245 -1.62 28.17 -41.72
CA ARG A 245 -1.28 28.52 -40.33
C ARG A 245 -2.39 29.29 -39.60
N MET A 246 -3.08 30.19 -40.34
CA MET A 246 -4.22 30.95 -39.81
C MET A 246 -5.38 30.03 -39.41
N TYR A 247 -5.75 29.07 -40.27
CA TYR A 247 -6.80 28.09 -39.97
C TYR A 247 -6.39 27.16 -38.82
N ILE A 248 -5.14 26.69 -38.78
CA ILE A 248 -4.63 25.86 -37.67
C ILE A 248 -4.71 26.64 -36.35
N ALA A 249 -4.34 27.91 -36.35
CA ALA A 249 -4.40 28.74 -35.14
C ALA A 249 -5.87 28.98 -34.70
N GLU A 250 -6.78 29.27 -35.59
CA GLU A 250 -8.21 29.46 -35.30
C GLU A 250 -8.83 28.19 -34.69
N ILE A 251 -8.61 27.05 -35.32
CA ILE A 251 -9.11 25.77 -34.86
C ILE A 251 -8.45 25.37 -33.53
N GLY A 252 -7.15 25.63 -33.40
CA GLY A 252 -6.42 25.37 -32.18
C GLY A 252 -6.98 26.15 -30.99
N MET A 253 -7.27 27.45 -31.14
CA MET A 253 -7.88 28.25 -30.08
C MET A 253 -9.25 27.70 -29.65
N ILE A 254 -10.10 27.35 -30.62
CA ILE A 254 -11.42 26.75 -30.31
C ILE A 254 -11.25 25.45 -29.55
N SER A 255 -10.34 24.59 -30.00
CA SER A 255 -10.09 23.29 -29.37
C SER A 255 -9.56 23.41 -27.95
N VAL A 256 -8.64 24.37 -27.69
CA VAL A 256 -8.15 24.64 -26.32
C VAL A 256 -9.29 25.12 -25.43
N THR A 257 -10.15 26.00 -25.92
CA THR A 257 -11.32 26.50 -25.16
C THR A 257 -12.27 25.35 -24.78
N ILE A 258 -12.58 24.48 -25.74
CA ILE A 258 -13.43 23.29 -25.51
C ILE A 258 -12.79 22.38 -24.44
N TYR A 259 -11.48 22.13 -24.54
CA TYR A 259 -10.78 21.29 -23.57
C TYR A 259 -10.84 21.87 -22.15
N VAL A 260 -10.60 23.17 -22.00
CA VAL A 260 -10.66 23.84 -20.69
C VAL A 260 -12.07 23.73 -20.09
N ILE A 261 -13.11 24.01 -20.89
CA ILE A 261 -14.51 23.87 -20.44
C ILE A 261 -14.78 22.42 -19.99
N PHE A 262 -14.37 21.46 -20.80
CA PHE A 262 -14.57 20.04 -20.48
C PHE A 262 -13.81 19.64 -19.18
N ALA A 263 -12.57 20.06 -19.01
CA ALA A 263 -11.78 19.78 -17.81
C ALA A 263 -12.43 20.41 -16.56
N LEU A 264 -13.00 21.60 -16.66
CA LEU A 264 -13.73 22.23 -15.56
C LEU A 264 -15.01 21.43 -15.24
N VAL A 265 -15.82 21.09 -16.24
CA VAL A 265 -17.04 20.30 -16.03
C VAL A 265 -16.70 18.93 -15.44
N PHE A 266 -15.66 18.28 -15.93
CA PHE A 266 -15.22 16.99 -15.39
C PHE A 266 -14.83 17.11 -13.91
N ASN A 267 -13.99 18.10 -13.57
CA ASN A 267 -13.48 18.27 -12.22
C ASN A 267 -14.57 18.65 -11.21
N TYR A 268 -15.52 19.52 -11.59
CA TYR A 268 -16.53 20.01 -10.66
C TYR A 268 -17.83 19.23 -10.65
N ALA A 269 -18.21 18.60 -11.76
CA ALA A 269 -19.51 17.91 -11.87
C ALA A 269 -19.38 16.37 -11.91
N LEU A 270 -18.38 15.83 -12.63
CA LEU A 270 -18.25 14.39 -12.83
C LEU A 270 -17.37 13.73 -11.77
N LEU A 271 -16.21 14.29 -11.47
CA LEU A 271 -15.27 13.72 -10.53
C LEU A 271 -15.86 13.49 -9.13
N PRO A 272 -16.64 14.42 -8.52
CA PRO A 272 -17.26 14.18 -7.22
C PRO A 272 -18.28 13.05 -7.20
N LYS A 273 -18.95 12.81 -8.35
CA LYS A 273 -19.88 11.68 -8.47
C LYS A 273 -19.15 10.35 -8.65
N LEU A 274 -18.04 10.37 -9.39
CA LEU A 274 -17.22 9.18 -9.59
C LEU A 274 -16.50 8.73 -8.32
N THR A 275 -16.14 9.64 -7.42
CA THR A 275 -15.55 9.30 -6.13
C THR A 275 -16.51 8.53 -5.20
N LEU A 276 -17.82 8.60 -5.43
CA LEU A 276 -18.79 7.78 -4.70
C LEU A 276 -18.72 6.28 -5.09
N PHE A 277 -18.21 5.98 -6.28
CA PHE A 277 -18.11 4.61 -6.79
C PHE A 277 -16.67 4.09 -6.80
N PHE A 278 -15.69 5.00 -6.88
CA PHE A 278 -14.27 4.68 -7.01
C PHE A 278 -13.46 5.56 -6.07
N GLU A 279 -13.13 5.06 -4.90
CA GLU A 279 -12.50 5.80 -3.80
C GLU A 279 -11.16 6.46 -4.22
N TYR A 280 -10.35 5.75 -5.01
CA TYR A 280 -9.01 6.21 -5.42
C TYR A 280 -8.98 7.08 -6.68
N ILE A 281 -10.12 7.33 -7.35
CA ILE A 281 -10.16 8.05 -8.62
C ILE A 281 -9.65 9.50 -8.48
N LYS A 282 -9.87 10.12 -7.32
CA LYS A 282 -9.43 11.49 -7.03
C LYS A 282 -7.90 11.61 -6.98
N VAL A 283 -7.23 10.58 -6.48
CA VAL A 283 -5.75 10.52 -6.41
C VAL A 283 -5.16 10.31 -7.80
N ALA A 284 -5.83 9.50 -8.63
CA ALA A 284 -5.40 9.23 -9.99
C ALA A 284 -5.46 10.47 -10.89
N TYR A 285 -6.48 11.34 -10.74
CA TYR A 285 -6.65 12.55 -11.57
C TYR A 285 -5.93 13.76 -10.97
N ASN A 286 -4.61 13.75 -10.98
CA ASN A 286 -3.77 14.87 -10.56
C ASN A 286 -3.46 15.81 -11.75
N PHE A 287 -2.85 16.97 -11.48
CA PHE A 287 -2.50 17.98 -12.49
C PHE A 287 -1.64 17.41 -13.63
N ARG A 288 -0.75 16.45 -13.35
CA ARG A 288 0.11 15.82 -14.38
C ARG A 288 -0.71 15.05 -15.39
N VAL A 289 -1.75 14.33 -14.95
CA VAL A 289 -2.65 13.58 -15.83
C VAL A 289 -3.42 14.51 -16.76
N TYR A 290 -3.97 15.62 -16.24
CA TYR A 290 -4.63 16.63 -17.09
C TYR A 290 -3.68 17.19 -18.14
N MET A 291 -2.44 17.51 -17.79
CA MET A 291 -1.44 18.03 -18.74
C MET A 291 -1.05 16.99 -19.78
N THR A 292 -0.93 15.73 -19.40
CA THR A 292 -0.64 14.62 -20.34
C THR A 292 -1.77 14.44 -21.34
N ILE A 293 -3.03 14.41 -20.86
CA ILE A 293 -4.21 14.31 -21.70
C ILE A 293 -4.31 15.51 -22.66
N PHE A 294 -4.05 16.72 -22.16
CA PHE A 294 -4.00 17.94 -22.97
C PHE A 294 -2.95 17.85 -24.07
N GLY A 295 -1.74 17.40 -23.75
CA GLY A 295 -0.68 17.21 -24.73
C GLY A 295 -1.05 16.23 -25.83
N ILE A 296 -1.60 15.07 -25.48
CA ILE A 296 -2.08 14.06 -26.43
C ILE A 296 -3.19 14.64 -27.32
N TYR A 297 -4.13 15.36 -26.72
CA TYR A 297 -5.25 15.99 -27.42
C TYR A 297 -4.76 17.01 -28.48
N ILE A 298 -3.86 17.92 -28.10
CA ILE A 298 -3.31 18.94 -29.02
C ILE A 298 -2.51 18.29 -30.16
N ILE A 299 -1.66 17.30 -29.85
CA ILE A 299 -0.89 16.57 -30.87
C ILE A 299 -1.84 15.87 -31.84
N SER A 300 -2.89 15.23 -31.36
CA SER A 300 -3.88 14.55 -32.19
C SER A 300 -4.59 15.52 -33.12
N ILE A 301 -5.03 16.66 -32.62
CA ILE A 301 -5.67 17.71 -33.44
C ILE A 301 -4.71 18.23 -34.52
N TYR A 302 -3.46 18.51 -34.13
CA TYR A 302 -2.47 19.00 -35.09
C TYR A 302 -2.19 18.00 -36.22
N LEU A 303 -2.06 16.72 -35.90
CA LEU A 303 -1.89 15.65 -36.90
C LEU A 303 -3.12 15.55 -37.83
N PHE A 304 -4.33 15.55 -37.26
CA PHE A 304 -5.57 15.50 -38.02
C PHE A 304 -5.74 16.69 -38.98
N LEU A 305 -5.47 17.90 -38.48
CA LEU A 305 -5.56 19.10 -39.29
C LEU A 305 -4.57 19.09 -40.45
N ASN A 306 -3.37 18.56 -40.24
CA ASN A 306 -2.40 18.41 -41.33
C ASN A 306 -2.89 17.46 -42.44
N ILE A 307 -3.60 16.37 -42.05
CA ILE A 307 -4.16 15.41 -43.02
C ILE A 307 -5.36 16.02 -43.77
N VAL A 308 -6.20 16.80 -43.08
CA VAL A 308 -7.44 17.35 -43.67
C VAL A 308 -7.18 18.59 -44.55
N ILE A 309 -6.13 19.37 -44.27
CA ILE A 309 -5.78 20.59 -44.98
C ILE A 309 -4.80 20.29 -46.15
N LEU A 310 -4.21 19.11 -46.21
CA LEU A 310 -3.49 18.64 -47.41
C LEU A 310 -4.46 18.31 -48.53
#